data_be13dbcbbf6c36503c7d1103e9e4336f
#
_entry.id   be13dbcbbf6c36503c7d1103e9e4336f
#
_cell.length_a   1.000
_cell.length_b   1.000
_cell.length_c   1.000
_cell.angle_alpha   90.00
_cell.angle_beta   90.00
_cell.angle_gamma   90.00
#
_symmetry.space_group_name_H-M   'P 1'
#
loop_
_entity.id
_entity.type
_entity.pdbx_description
1 polymer ?
#
loop_
_entity_poly.entity_id
_entity_poly.type
_entity_poly.pdbx_seq_one_letter_code
_entity_poly.pdbx_strand_id
1 'polypeptide(L)'
;MSKTQHSEYLKLEKVYLKSAKEAFQSEEILKNDWEELNYLSKPVFSSALKEYENFESIFKQNDIEVCHFPLNKNVKMDSIYCRDASIITNFGVIICNMGKEGRINEPDAQLEEYQQKNQVILGQIKSPGTLEGGDVA
;
A
#
# COMPACT_ATOMS: atom_id res chain seq x y z
N MET A 1 -13.34 -20.72 -10.31
CA MET A 1 -12.30 -20.16 -9.41
C MET A 1 -12.57 -20.62 -7.99
N SER A 2 -11.55 -21.08 -7.27
CA SER A 2 -11.66 -21.32 -5.84
C SER A 2 -11.68 -19.96 -5.12
N LYS A 3 -12.51 -19.84 -4.07
CA LYS A 3 -12.50 -18.66 -3.21
C LYS A 3 -11.20 -18.62 -2.42
N THR A 4 -10.61 -17.43 -2.29
CA THR A 4 -9.58 -17.16 -1.28
C THR A 4 -10.27 -16.98 0.08
N GLN A 5 -9.46 -16.86 1.14
CA GLN A 5 -9.97 -16.48 2.47
C GLN A 5 -9.91 -14.94 2.69
N HIS A 6 -9.63 -14.17 1.64
CA HIS A 6 -9.55 -12.71 1.72
C HIS A 6 -10.94 -12.12 1.94
N SER A 7 -11.01 -11.15 2.84
CA SER A 7 -12.25 -10.41 3.14
C SER A 7 -11.89 -9.07 3.78
N GLU A 8 -12.63 -8.02 3.42
CA GLU A 8 -12.50 -6.70 4.04
C GLU A 8 -13.54 -6.46 5.16
N TYR A 9 -14.41 -7.43 5.45
CA TYR A 9 -15.50 -7.28 6.43
C TYR A 9 -15.54 -8.36 7.51
N LEU A 10 -14.79 -9.45 7.37
CA LEU A 10 -14.66 -10.48 8.39
C LEU A 10 -13.57 -10.09 9.41
N LYS A 11 -13.40 -10.93 10.44
CA LYS A 11 -12.32 -10.74 11.41
C LYS A 11 -10.98 -10.61 10.69
N LEU A 12 -10.25 -9.53 10.97
CA LEU A 12 -8.92 -9.29 10.41
C LEU A 12 -7.92 -10.27 11.03
N GLU A 13 -7.26 -11.07 10.22
CA GLU A 13 -6.25 -12.04 10.64
C GLU A 13 -4.86 -11.69 10.07
N LYS A 14 -4.84 -11.01 8.92
CA LYS A 14 -3.62 -10.64 8.20
C LYS A 14 -3.80 -9.33 7.45
N VAL A 15 -2.79 -8.48 7.47
CA VAL A 15 -2.80 -7.19 6.78
C VAL A 15 -1.48 -6.96 6.05
N TYR A 16 -1.55 -6.36 4.85
CA TYR A 16 -0.41 -5.80 4.16
C TYR A 16 -0.33 -4.30 4.43
N LEU A 17 0.84 -3.84 4.84
CA LEU A 17 1.13 -2.45 5.13
C LEU A 17 2.39 -1.99 4.38
N LYS A 18 2.56 -0.69 4.25
CA LYS A 18 3.80 -0.06 3.82
C LYS A 18 4.31 0.79 4.96
N SER A 19 5.41 0.40 5.59
CA SER A 19 5.92 1.13 6.75
C SER A 19 6.34 2.56 6.37
N ALA A 20 6.22 3.49 7.32
CA ALA A 20 6.69 4.85 7.13
C ALA A 20 8.20 4.89 6.78
N LYS A 21 8.99 3.97 7.32
CA LYS A 21 10.40 3.84 6.99
C LYS A 21 10.64 3.56 5.50
N GLU A 22 9.88 2.62 4.94
CA GLU A 22 10.04 2.20 3.55
C GLU A 22 9.35 3.15 2.56
N ALA A 23 8.29 3.85 2.98
CA ALA A 23 7.59 4.81 2.15
C ALA A 23 8.32 6.16 2.09
N PHE A 24 8.71 6.70 3.24
CA PHE A 24 9.32 8.02 3.36
C PHE A 24 10.84 8.03 3.18
N GLN A 25 11.48 6.91 3.46
CA GLN A 25 12.89 6.62 3.26
C GLN A 25 13.87 7.53 4.02
N SER A 26 13.77 8.86 3.90
CA SER A 26 14.64 9.82 4.57
C SER A 26 14.01 11.22 4.63
N GLU A 27 14.55 12.08 5.50
CA GLU A 27 14.20 13.51 5.54
C GLU A 27 14.47 14.23 4.20
N GLU A 28 15.49 13.82 3.47
CA GLU A 28 15.85 14.41 2.18
C GLU A 28 14.79 14.10 1.12
N ILE A 29 14.31 12.85 1.05
CA ILE A 29 13.25 12.45 0.13
C ILE A 29 11.94 13.17 0.48
N LEU A 30 11.58 13.22 1.77
CA LEU A 30 10.42 13.97 2.23
C LEU A 30 10.47 15.45 1.82
N LYS A 31 11.64 16.07 1.96
CA LYS A 31 11.84 17.49 1.58
C LYS A 31 11.64 17.72 0.08
N ASN A 32 12.00 16.76 -0.75
CA ASN A 32 11.90 16.91 -2.21
C ASN A 32 10.51 16.60 -2.74
N ASP A 33 9.80 15.66 -2.13
CA ASP A 33 8.59 15.06 -2.72
C ASP A 33 7.27 15.59 -2.15
N TRP A 34 7.26 16.17 -0.94
CA TRP A 34 6.01 16.50 -0.23
C TRP A 34 5.13 17.52 -0.96
N GLU A 35 5.72 18.54 -1.59
CA GLU A 35 4.97 19.56 -2.34
C GLU A 35 4.38 19.00 -3.64
N GLU A 36 5.19 18.25 -4.40
CA GLU A 36 4.76 17.62 -5.65
C GLU A 36 3.59 16.65 -5.41
N LEU A 37 3.59 15.96 -4.28
CA LEU A 37 2.53 15.03 -3.90
C LEU A 37 1.34 15.71 -3.20
N ASN A 38 1.35 17.02 -3.08
CA ASN A 38 0.26 17.84 -2.51
C ASN A 38 0.01 17.60 -1.01
N TYR A 39 1.04 17.31 -0.23
CA TYR A 39 0.92 17.32 1.23
C TYR A 39 0.73 18.75 1.73
N LEU A 40 -0.11 18.94 2.73
CA LEU A 40 -0.37 20.27 3.33
C LEU A 40 0.84 20.85 4.05
N SER A 41 1.72 19.97 4.54
CA SER A 41 2.99 20.32 5.16
C SER A 41 3.96 19.16 5.05
N LYS A 42 5.27 19.45 5.10
CA LYS A 42 6.29 18.41 5.09
C LYS A 42 6.18 17.54 6.36
N PRO A 43 5.99 16.23 6.23
CA PRO A 43 6.04 15.32 7.38
C PRO A 43 7.42 15.37 8.06
N VAL A 44 7.44 15.14 9.38
CA VAL A 44 8.68 14.97 10.13
C VAL A 44 9.00 13.49 10.22
N PHE A 45 10.10 13.06 9.61
CA PHE A 45 10.44 11.64 9.45
C PHE A 45 10.44 10.87 10.77
N SER A 46 11.12 11.41 11.79
CA SER A 46 11.18 10.76 13.11
C SER A 46 9.83 10.61 13.80
N SER A 47 8.95 11.60 13.64
CA SER A 47 7.58 11.53 14.16
C SER A 47 6.76 10.50 13.42
N ALA A 48 6.85 10.48 12.08
CA ALA A 48 6.15 9.51 11.25
C ALA A 48 6.56 8.06 11.56
N LEU A 49 7.84 7.80 11.80
CA LEU A 49 8.31 6.47 12.21
C LEU A 49 7.66 6.05 13.53
N LYS A 50 7.69 6.92 14.55
CA LYS A 50 7.12 6.63 15.86
C LYS A 50 5.60 6.42 15.82
N GLU A 51 4.89 7.25 15.08
CA GLU A 51 3.44 7.13 14.92
C GLU A 51 3.07 5.83 14.20
N TYR A 52 3.84 5.46 13.17
CA TYR A 52 3.62 4.24 12.43
C TYR A 52 3.93 2.98 13.26
N GLU A 53 5.00 3.00 14.06
CA GLU A 53 5.29 1.92 15.02
C GLU A 53 4.16 1.73 16.02
N ASN A 54 3.58 2.81 16.54
CA ASN A 54 2.41 2.76 17.41
C ASN A 54 1.20 2.14 16.69
N PHE A 55 0.96 2.55 15.45
CA PHE A 55 -0.11 1.96 14.61
C PHE A 55 0.09 0.46 14.41
N GLU A 56 1.28 0.02 14.02
CA GLU A 56 1.58 -1.41 13.85
C GLU A 56 1.45 -2.20 15.14
N SER A 57 1.76 -1.61 16.29
CA SER A 57 1.65 -2.27 17.57
C SER A 57 0.22 -2.72 17.88
N ILE A 58 -0.79 -2.00 17.37
CA ILE A 58 -2.20 -2.35 17.54
C ILE A 58 -2.51 -3.71 16.89
N PHE A 59 -1.97 -3.96 15.69
CA PHE A 59 -2.16 -5.26 15.02
C PHE A 59 -1.50 -6.39 15.80
N LYS A 60 -0.25 -6.18 16.24
CA LYS A 60 0.50 -7.17 17.02
C LYS A 60 -0.18 -7.51 18.35
N GLN A 61 -0.75 -6.52 19.05
CA GLN A 61 -1.50 -6.70 20.29
C GLN A 61 -2.82 -7.48 20.11
N ASN A 62 -3.31 -7.55 18.88
CA ASN A 62 -4.54 -8.28 18.53
C ASN A 62 -4.27 -9.57 17.74
N ASP A 63 -3.04 -10.08 17.77
CA ASP A 63 -2.62 -11.29 17.08
C ASP A 63 -2.89 -11.27 15.57
N ILE A 64 -2.79 -10.09 14.93
CA ILE A 64 -2.95 -9.91 13.50
C ILE A 64 -1.58 -10.00 12.84
N GLU A 65 -1.43 -10.87 11.85
CA GLU A 65 -0.22 -10.98 11.05
C GLU A 65 -0.02 -9.73 10.20
N VAL A 66 1.15 -9.08 10.33
CA VAL A 66 1.52 -7.92 9.52
C VAL A 66 2.56 -8.33 8.48
N CYS A 67 2.22 -8.13 7.22
CA CYS A 67 3.15 -8.21 6.08
C CYS A 67 3.46 -6.82 5.57
N HIS A 68 4.69 -6.60 5.10
CA HIS A 68 5.09 -5.31 4.57
C HIS A 68 5.41 -5.37 3.09
N PHE A 69 4.93 -4.37 2.36
CA PHE A 69 5.48 -4.08 1.04
C PHE A 69 6.90 -3.55 1.21
N PRO A 70 7.89 -4.12 0.50
CA PRO A 70 9.29 -3.75 0.67
C PRO A 70 9.59 -2.36 0.12
N LEU A 71 10.79 -1.86 0.42
CA LEU A 71 11.34 -0.69 -0.26
C LEU A 71 11.33 -0.91 -1.78
N ASN A 72 10.79 0.08 -2.50
CA ASN A 72 10.86 0.13 -3.95
C ASN A 72 11.25 1.54 -4.38
N LYS A 73 12.33 1.68 -5.13
CA LYS A 73 12.88 2.98 -5.54
C LYS A 73 12.04 3.71 -6.60
N ASN A 74 11.10 2.99 -7.22
CA ASN A 74 10.24 3.54 -8.26
C ASN A 74 8.94 4.12 -7.71
N VAL A 75 8.69 4.00 -6.39
CA VAL A 75 7.50 4.55 -5.74
C VAL A 75 7.89 5.68 -4.78
N LYS A 76 6.99 6.63 -4.64
CA LYS A 76 7.15 7.80 -3.77
C LYS A 76 6.49 7.58 -2.40
N MET A 77 6.51 8.62 -1.57
CA MET A 77 6.02 8.57 -0.20
C MET A 77 4.52 8.24 -0.09
N ASP A 78 3.70 8.56 -1.10
CA ASP A 78 2.28 8.19 -1.15
C ASP A 78 2.04 6.67 -1.13
N SER A 79 3.07 5.86 -1.41
CA SER A 79 2.98 4.39 -1.30
C SER A 79 2.63 3.90 0.11
N ILE A 80 2.69 4.77 1.13
CA ILE A 80 2.18 4.48 2.48
C ILE A 80 0.67 4.19 2.47
N TYR A 81 -0.08 4.78 1.53
CA TYR A 81 -1.52 4.53 1.31
C TYR A 81 -1.73 3.28 0.45
N CYS A 82 -1.18 2.16 0.90
CA CYS A 82 -1.05 0.94 0.10
C CYS A 82 -2.39 0.30 -0.32
N ARG A 83 -3.52 0.66 0.32
CA ARG A 83 -4.85 0.18 -0.09
C ARG A 83 -5.27 0.68 -1.47
N ASP A 84 -4.73 1.81 -1.93
CA ASP A 84 -5.17 2.42 -3.18
C ASP A 84 -4.66 1.67 -4.42
N ALA A 85 -3.52 1.00 -4.33
CA ALA A 85 -2.86 0.37 -5.48
C ALA A 85 -3.36 -1.04 -5.81
N SER A 86 -4.16 -1.67 -4.91
CA SER A 86 -4.77 -2.97 -5.15
C SER A 86 -6.05 -3.17 -4.35
N ILE A 87 -6.94 -4.03 -4.86
CA ILE A 87 -8.21 -4.39 -4.23
C ILE A 87 -8.19 -5.86 -3.87
N ILE A 88 -8.49 -6.18 -2.63
CA ILE A 88 -8.61 -7.55 -2.15
C ILE A 88 -10.03 -8.06 -2.39
N THR A 89 -10.15 -9.22 -3.00
CA THR A 89 -11.44 -9.87 -3.25
C THR A 89 -11.45 -11.32 -2.77
N ASN A 90 -12.64 -11.90 -2.68
CA ASN A 90 -12.81 -13.34 -2.39
C ASN A 90 -12.16 -14.28 -3.41
N PHE A 91 -11.74 -13.79 -4.56
CA PHE A 91 -11.19 -14.59 -5.65
C PHE A 91 -9.71 -14.29 -5.93
N GLY A 92 -9.16 -13.28 -5.33
CA GLY A 92 -7.79 -12.85 -5.51
C GLY A 92 -7.65 -11.33 -5.47
N VAL A 93 -6.48 -10.86 -5.79
CA VAL A 93 -6.12 -9.44 -5.81
C VAL A 93 -6.35 -8.86 -7.20
N ILE A 94 -7.01 -7.71 -7.26
CA ILE A 94 -7.09 -6.88 -8.47
C ILE A 94 -6.03 -5.79 -8.34
N ILE A 95 -5.13 -5.70 -9.29
CA ILE A 95 -4.12 -4.66 -9.37
C ILE A 95 -4.74 -3.42 -10.01
N CYS A 96 -4.66 -2.30 -9.33
CA CYS A 96 -5.25 -1.04 -9.78
C CYS A 96 -4.42 -0.36 -10.88
N ASN A 97 -4.91 0.76 -11.38
CA ASN A 97 -4.19 1.68 -12.26
C ASN A 97 -4.44 3.09 -11.76
N MET A 98 -3.42 3.69 -11.18
CA MET A 98 -3.52 4.95 -10.47
C MET A 98 -3.79 6.13 -11.42
N GLY A 99 -4.64 7.05 -10.98
CA GLY A 99 -4.91 8.30 -11.70
C GLY A 99 -3.86 9.39 -11.47
N LYS A 100 -3.20 9.39 -10.30
CA LYS A 100 -2.17 10.38 -9.92
C LYS A 100 -0.82 9.98 -10.49
N GLU A 101 -0.20 10.85 -11.31
CA GLU A 101 1.07 10.58 -12.01
C GLU A 101 2.19 10.13 -11.05
N GLY A 102 2.33 10.79 -9.90
CA GLY A 102 3.34 10.42 -8.90
C GLY A 102 3.17 9.05 -8.26
N ARG A 103 2.05 8.33 -8.54
CA ARG A 103 1.68 7.04 -7.94
C ARG A 103 1.58 5.90 -8.96
N ILE A 104 1.81 6.15 -10.24
CA ILE A 104 1.58 5.16 -11.32
C ILE A 104 2.38 3.87 -11.18
N ASN A 105 3.50 3.89 -10.45
CA ASN A 105 4.35 2.72 -10.25
C ASN A 105 3.97 1.88 -9.00
N GLU A 106 3.05 2.36 -8.16
CA GLU A 106 2.68 1.65 -6.94
C GLU A 106 1.99 0.31 -7.20
N PRO A 107 1.06 0.19 -8.18
CA PRO A 107 0.43 -1.08 -8.48
C PRO A 107 1.43 -2.16 -8.92
N ASP A 108 2.40 -1.82 -9.76
CA ASP A 108 3.40 -2.79 -10.22
C ASP A 108 4.33 -3.22 -9.07
N ALA A 109 4.70 -2.31 -8.17
CA ALA A 109 5.49 -2.64 -6.98
C ALA A 109 4.74 -3.59 -6.04
N GLN A 110 3.41 -3.43 -5.89
CA GLN A 110 2.59 -4.37 -5.12
C GLN A 110 2.42 -5.71 -5.83
N LEU A 111 2.24 -5.70 -7.15
CA LEU A 111 2.15 -6.92 -7.96
C LEU A 111 3.40 -7.80 -7.79
N GLU A 112 4.59 -7.21 -7.83
CA GLU A 112 5.85 -7.93 -7.62
C GLU A 112 5.86 -8.65 -6.27
N GLU A 113 5.48 -7.97 -5.18
CA GLU A 113 5.42 -8.58 -3.84
C GLU A 113 4.36 -9.68 -3.76
N TYR A 114 3.16 -9.45 -4.30
CA TYR A 114 2.11 -10.48 -4.32
C TYR A 114 2.53 -11.73 -5.08
N GLN A 115 3.23 -11.57 -6.21
CA GLN A 115 3.76 -12.70 -6.99
C GLN A 115 4.83 -13.47 -6.21
N GLN A 116 5.75 -12.79 -5.53
CA GLN A 116 6.76 -13.42 -4.69
C GLN A 116 6.15 -14.21 -3.53
N LYS A 117 5.00 -13.74 -3.01
CA LYS A 117 4.24 -14.41 -1.94
C LYS A 117 3.21 -15.41 -2.45
N ASN A 118 3.21 -15.72 -3.75
CA ASN A 118 2.26 -16.64 -4.38
C ASN A 118 0.78 -16.26 -4.13
N GLN A 119 0.49 -14.96 -4.03
CA GLN A 119 -0.90 -14.51 -3.93
C GLN A 119 -1.63 -14.66 -5.27
N VAL A 120 -2.91 -14.99 -5.19
CA VAL A 120 -3.73 -15.12 -6.39
C VAL A 120 -4.02 -13.74 -6.96
N ILE A 121 -3.59 -13.49 -8.19
CA ILE A 121 -3.91 -12.28 -8.94
C ILE A 121 -5.13 -12.56 -9.81
N LEU A 122 -6.23 -11.89 -9.51
CA LEU A 122 -7.48 -12.03 -10.28
C LEU A 122 -7.41 -11.28 -11.60
N GLY A 123 -6.79 -10.11 -11.60
CA GLY A 123 -6.65 -9.29 -12.79
C GLY A 123 -5.95 -7.97 -12.52
N GLN A 124 -5.82 -7.17 -13.57
CA GLN A 124 -5.20 -5.86 -13.52
C GLN A 124 -6.02 -4.86 -14.34
N ILE A 125 -6.29 -3.69 -13.75
CA ILE A 125 -6.87 -2.55 -14.47
C ILE A 125 -5.78 -1.95 -15.36
N LYS A 126 -6.10 -1.66 -16.60
CA LYS A 126 -5.15 -1.11 -17.58
C LYS A 126 -5.69 0.15 -18.23
N SER A 127 -4.77 0.99 -18.70
CA SER A 127 -5.11 2.17 -19.49
C SER A 127 -6.05 1.79 -20.66
N PRO A 128 -7.06 2.63 -20.97
CA PRO A 128 -7.31 3.97 -20.43
C PRO A 128 -8.08 4.00 -19.09
N GLY A 129 -8.48 2.83 -18.56
CA GLY A 129 -9.19 2.76 -17.28
C GLY A 129 -8.28 3.10 -16.11
N THR A 130 -8.78 3.88 -15.15
CA THR A 130 -8.13 4.16 -13.86
C THR A 130 -9.05 3.72 -12.73
N LEU A 131 -8.46 3.23 -11.65
CA LEU A 131 -9.17 2.84 -10.43
C LEU A 131 -8.18 2.83 -9.28
N GLU A 132 -8.59 3.37 -8.15
CA GLU A 132 -7.87 3.29 -6.89
C GLU A 132 -8.71 2.52 -5.86
N GLY A 133 -8.05 1.77 -4.98
CA GLY A 133 -8.77 0.93 -3.99
C GLY A 133 -9.67 1.73 -3.06
N GLY A 134 -9.35 3.01 -2.83
CA GLY A 134 -10.18 3.94 -2.06
C GLY A 134 -11.54 4.24 -2.70
N ASP A 135 -11.70 4.01 -4.00
CA ASP A 135 -12.96 4.21 -4.74
C ASP A 135 -13.93 3.02 -4.62
N VAL A 136 -13.49 1.94 -4.00
CA VAL A 136 -14.24 0.68 -3.91
C VAL A 136 -14.61 0.38 -2.46
N ALA A 137 -15.90 0.09 -2.25
CA ALA A 137 -16.46 -0.30 -0.96
C ALA A 137 -17.10 -1.70 -1.01
#